data_cb90ee2f137a0add45ac37a7f3e9df60
#
_entry.id   cb90ee2f137a0add45ac37a7f3e9df60
#
_cell.length_a   1.000
_cell.length_b   1.000
_cell.length_c   1.000
_cell.angle_alpha   90.00
_cell.angle_beta   90.00
_cell.angle_gamma   90.00
#
_symmetry.space_group_name_H-M   'P 1'
#
loop_
_entity.id
_entity.type
_entity.pdbx_description
1 polymer ?
#
loop_
_entity_poly.entity_id
_entity_poly.type
_entity_poly.pdbx_seq_one_letter_code
_entity_poly.pdbx_strand_id
1 'polypeptide(L)'
;METINRVYAHYHEALTLFPENKIIGIFVSGSQNYGLADENSDVDTKLIITPSINDFVFNRSPVSSTHILENNEHIEIKDVRLMFNCYKKQNINFIETLFTNYYILNPVYEDIFSPLMNNENIPRYDEEATLYCVKGMIETNYRQLAGTRTQRPEIVEKFGYNPKKLDNILRLQEFAQSYINGAPYLECIHSIYPEYHKKIKREKIDDIKLVYDLAEKAQLSANQLINNYFASHKLTKNKEVEKLLDETQYKLIKKSLELEGVNFI
;
A
#
# COMPACT_ATOMS: atom_id res chain seq x y z
N MET A 1 16.61 -12.64 -10.57
CA MET A 1 16.49 -11.37 -11.33
C MET A 1 16.35 -10.28 -10.29
N GLU A 2 17.11 -9.20 -10.36
CA GLU A 2 16.99 -8.12 -9.37
C GLU A 2 15.60 -7.48 -9.42
N THR A 3 15.07 -7.08 -8.27
CA THR A 3 13.73 -6.48 -8.13
C THR A 3 13.55 -5.31 -9.10
N ILE A 4 14.55 -4.46 -9.25
CA ILE A 4 14.46 -3.30 -10.15
C ILE A 4 14.25 -3.71 -11.62
N ASN A 5 14.86 -4.80 -12.10
CA ASN A 5 14.65 -5.28 -13.48
C ASN A 5 13.20 -5.75 -13.71
N ARG A 6 12.57 -6.31 -12.68
CA ARG A 6 11.13 -6.68 -12.73
C ARG A 6 10.26 -5.44 -12.75
N VAL A 7 10.61 -4.39 -12.02
CA VAL A 7 9.91 -3.09 -12.09
C VAL A 7 9.99 -2.48 -13.48
N TYR A 8 11.14 -2.56 -14.14
CA TYR A 8 11.26 -2.14 -15.54
C TYR A 8 10.36 -2.96 -16.47
N ALA A 9 10.26 -4.28 -16.29
CA ALA A 9 9.35 -5.11 -17.06
C ALA A 9 7.88 -4.68 -16.86
N HIS A 10 7.47 -4.42 -15.61
CA HIS A 10 6.14 -3.89 -15.29
C HIS A 10 5.88 -2.51 -15.91
N TYR A 11 6.90 -1.64 -15.93
CA TYR A 11 6.79 -0.32 -16.57
C TYR A 11 6.63 -0.44 -18.08
N HIS A 12 7.38 -1.33 -18.73
CA HIS A 12 7.21 -1.61 -20.16
C HIS A 12 5.84 -2.17 -20.48
N GLU A 13 5.31 -3.06 -19.63
CA GLU A 13 3.94 -3.54 -19.77
C GLU A 13 2.93 -2.39 -19.61
N ALA A 14 3.12 -1.50 -18.64
CA ALA A 14 2.27 -0.34 -18.44
C ALA A 14 2.23 0.59 -19.66
N LEU A 15 3.34 0.73 -20.41
CA LEU A 15 3.41 1.51 -21.65
C LEU A 15 2.59 0.90 -22.79
N THR A 16 2.27 -0.40 -22.74
CA THR A 16 1.35 -1.02 -23.70
C THR A 16 -0.12 -0.72 -23.39
N LEU A 17 -0.41 -0.43 -22.11
CA LEU A 17 -1.77 -0.16 -21.63
C LEU A 17 -2.13 1.32 -21.67
N PHE A 18 -1.15 2.20 -21.45
CA PHE A 18 -1.36 3.65 -21.35
C PHE A 18 -0.28 4.42 -22.09
N PRO A 19 -0.63 5.55 -22.72
CA PRO A 19 0.37 6.49 -23.25
C PRO A 19 1.31 6.96 -22.14
N GLU A 20 2.59 7.12 -22.45
CA GLU A 20 3.62 7.50 -21.48
C GLU A 20 3.28 8.79 -20.72
N ASN A 21 2.74 9.80 -21.43
CA ASN A 21 2.32 11.06 -20.83
C ASN A 21 1.13 10.94 -19.85
N LYS A 22 0.52 9.76 -19.72
CA LYS A 22 -0.51 9.47 -18.73
C LYS A 22 0.04 8.76 -17.49
N ILE A 23 1.23 8.24 -17.55
CA ILE A 23 1.86 7.53 -16.44
C ILE A 23 2.62 8.52 -15.58
N ILE A 24 2.26 8.65 -14.29
CA ILE A 24 3.05 9.41 -13.30
C ILE A 24 4.25 8.60 -12.86
N GLY A 25 4.03 7.34 -12.52
CA GLY A 25 5.08 6.43 -12.09
C GLY A 25 4.53 5.07 -11.68
N ILE A 26 5.46 4.14 -11.47
CA ILE A 26 5.20 2.80 -10.98
C ILE A 26 6.06 2.53 -9.75
N PHE A 27 5.47 1.92 -8.72
CA PHE A 27 6.04 1.77 -7.39
C PHE A 27 5.86 0.35 -6.88
N VAL A 28 6.91 -0.24 -6.33
CA VAL A 28 6.80 -1.56 -5.69
C VAL A 28 5.97 -1.47 -4.41
N SER A 29 5.23 -2.54 -4.13
CA SER A 29 4.43 -2.69 -2.92
C SER A 29 4.58 -4.09 -2.32
N GLY A 30 4.14 -4.25 -1.08
CA GLY A 30 4.06 -5.56 -0.43
C GLY A 30 5.37 -6.07 0.13
N SER A 31 5.63 -7.37 -0.02
CA SER A 31 6.71 -8.09 0.70
C SER A 31 8.12 -7.53 0.47
N GLN A 32 8.36 -6.92 -0.69
CA GLN A 32 9.63 -6.27 -1.01
C GLN A 32 9.90 -5.08 -0.07
N ASN A 33 8.85 -4.30 0.25
CA ASN A 33 8.95 -3.15 1.16
C ASN A 33 9.01 -3.58 2.64
N TYR A 34 8.56 -4.80 2.97
CA TYR A 34 8.45 -5.25 4.36
C TYR A 34 9.69 -6.03 4.87
N GLY A 35 10.71 -6.23 4.01
CA GLY A 35 11.85 -7.09 4.32
C GLY A 35 11.50 -8.59 4.36
N LEU A 36 10.36 -8.97 3.76
CA LEU A 36 9.84 -10.35 3.78
C LEU A 36 9.96 -11.05 2.44
N ALA A 37 10.51 -10.39 1.43
CA ALA A 37 10.75 -10.98 0.12
C ALA A 37 11.87 -12.02 0.16
N ASP A 38 11.75 -13.02 -0.70
CA ASP A 38 12.76 -14.01 -1.01
C ASP A 38 12.86 -14.24 -2.52
N GLU A 39 13.69 -15.19 -2.93
CA GLU A 39 13.95 -15.49 -4.35
C GLU A 39 12.69 -15.90 -5.15
N ASN A 40 11.67 -16.42 -4.46
CA ASN A 40 10.40 -16.85 -5.04
C ASN A 40 9.26 -15.84 -4.84
N SER A 41 9.55 -14.69 -4.25
CA SER A 41 8.53 -13.68 -3.98
C SER A 41 8.15 -12.96 -5.26
N ASP A 42 6.84 -12.79 -5.45
CA ASP A 42 6.29 -11.95 -6.52
C ASP A 42 6.70 -10.49 -6.31
N VAL A 43 6.79 -9.73 -7.39
CA VAL A 43 6.90 -8.28 -7.36
C VAL A 43 5.54 -7.70 -7.76
N ASP A 44 4.81 -7.19 -6.77
CA ASP A 44 3.59 -6.44 -7.00
C ASP A 44 3.91 -4.96 -7.12
N THR A 45 3.30 -4.28 -8.09
CA THR A 45 3.50 -2.84 -8.29
C THR A 45 2.18 -2.08 -8.30
N LYS A 46 2.27 -0.78 -8.00
CA LYS A 46 1.18 0.18 -8.15
C LYS A 46 1.54 1.20 -9.21
N LEU A 47 0.71 1.28 -10.24
CA LEU A 47 0.81 2.24 -11.33
C LEU A 47 -0.12 3.41 -11.07
N ILE A 48 0.41 4.64 -11.06
CA ILE A 48 -0.38 5.86 -10.93
C ILE A 48 -0.51 6.50 -12.31
N ILE A 49 -1.75 6.70 -12.72
CA ILE A 49 -2.08 7.33 -14.00
C ILE A 49 -2.88 8.61 -13.82
N THR A 50 -2.81 9.50 -14.80
CA THR A 50 -3.62 10.72 -14.86
C THR A 50 -4.88 10.53 -15.70
N PRO A 51 -5.99 11.22 -15.37
CA PRO A 51 -7.16 11.27 -16.23
C PRO A 51 -6.89 12.06 -17.51
N SER A 52 -7.70 11.83 -18.54
CA SER A 52 -7.76 12.63 -19.76
C SER A 52 -8.83 13.73 -19.67
N ILE A 53 -8.80 14.71 -20.57
CA ILE A 53 -9.89 15.70 -20.69
C ILE A 53 -11.23 15.02 -20.95
N ASN A 54 -11.24 13.92 -21.72
CA ASN A 54 -12.45 13.17 -22.01
C ASN A 54 -13.06 12.50 -20.77
N ASP A 55 -12.23 12.14 -19.76
CA ASP A 55 -12.73 11.56 -18.51
C ASP A 55 -13.53 12.59 -17.71
N PHE A 56 -13.16 13.88 -17.79
CA PHE A 56 -13.92 14.96 -17.18
C PHE A 56 -15.17 15.32 -17.98
N VAL A 57 -15.03 15.49 -19.32
CA VAL A 57 -16.14 15.89 -20.21
C VAL A 57 -17.27 14.86 -20.17
N PHE A 58 -16.94 13.57 -20.19
CA PHE A 58 -17.91 12.48 -20.18
C PHE A 58 -18.21 11.93 -18.79
N ASN A 59 -17.72 12.58 -17.73
CA ASN A 59 -17.90 12.16 -16.33
C ASN A 59 -17.59 10.66 -16.11
N ARG A 60 -16.47 10.18 -16.67
CA ARG A 60 -16.05 8.79 -16.52
C ARG A 60 -15.51 8.54 -15.12
N SER A 61 -15.81 7.37 -14.58
CA SER A 61 -15.28 6.95 -13.28
C SER A 61 -13.76 6.84 -13.32
N PRO A 62 -13.05 7.27 -12.25
CA PRO A 62 -11.62 7.09 -12.15
C PRO A 62 -11.21 5.61 -12.25
N VAL A 63 -10.14 5.33 -12.98
CA VAL A 63 -9.64 3.96 -13.18
C VAL A 63 -9.14 3.36 -11.87
N SER A 64 -9.60 2.13 -11.58
CA SER A 64 -9.09 1.26 -10.51
C SER A 64 -9.20 -0.17 -10.98
N SER A 65 -8.08 -0.77 -11.38
CA SER A 65 -8.03 -2.13 -11.93
C SER A 65 -6.72 -2.82 -11.54
N THR A 66 -6.66 -4.11 -11.80
CA THR A 66 -5.43 -4.90 -11.64
C THR A 66 -5.14 -5.58 -12.98
N HIS A 67 -3.95 -5.38 -13.50
CA HIS A 67 -3.42 -6.10 -14.64
C HIS A 67 -2.51 -7.22 -14.13
N ILE A 68 -2.69 -8.43 -14.67
CA ILE A 68 -1.93 -9.63 -14.29
C ILE A 68 -1.00 -9.95 -15.43
N LEU A 69 0.30 -10.02 -15.15
CA LEU A 69 1.33 -10.37 -16.10
C LEU A 69 1.35 -11.89 -16.36
N GLU A 70 2.02 -12.34 -17.41
CA GLU A 70 2.18 -13.76 -17.76
C GLU A 70 2.82 -14.60 -16.63
N ASN A 71 3.69 -13.99 -15.82
CA ASN A 71 4.33 -14.62 -14.67
C ASN A 71 3.49 -14.58 -13.39
N ASN A 72 2.20 -14.17 -13.47
CA ASN A 72 1.25 -13.97 -12.38
C ASN A 72 1.59 -12.82 -11.41
N GLU A 73 2.51 -11.95 -11.73
CA GLU A 73 2.72 -10.71 -10.99
C GLU A 73 1.64 -9.69 -11.32
N HIS A 74 1.45 -8.71 -10.43
CA HIS A 74 0.34 -7.79 -10.53
C HIS A 74 0.80 -6.34 -10.65
N ILE A 75 0.11 -5.59 -11.53
CA ILE A 75 0.14 -4.13 -11.58
C ILE A 75 -1.22 -3.62 -11.12
N GLU A 76 -1.29 -3.06 -9.91
CA GLU A 76 -2.48 -2.37 -9.43
C GLU A 76 -2.51 -0.96 -10.02
N ILE A 77 -3.47 -0.68 -10.91
CA ILE A 77 -3.58 0.58 -11.65
C ILE A 77 -4.57 1.49 -10.93
N LYS A 78 -4.14 2.71 -10.63
CA LYS A 78 -4.99 3.72 -10.02
C LYS A 78 -4.86 5.08 -10.68
N ASP A 79 -6.00 5.66 -10.97
CA ASP A 79 -6.11 7.09 -11.27
C ASP A 79 -5.60 7.92 -10.09
N VAL A 80 -4.86 8.98 -10.37
CA VAL A 80 -4.29 9.90 -9.39
C VAL A 80 -5.31 10.39 -8.37
N ARG A 81 -6.57 10.61 -8.78
CA ARG A 81 -7.67 11.04 -7.90
C ARG A 81 -7.96 10.01 -6.81
N LEU A 82 -7.95 8.71 -7.17
CA LEU A 82 -8.15 7.62 -6.22
C LEU A 82 -6.90 7.40 -5.35
N MET A 83 -5.71 7.51 -5.95
CA MET A 83 -4.46 7.34 -5.22
C MET A 83 -4.31 8.39 -4.11
N PHE A 84 -4.53 9.67 -4.43
CA PHE A 84 -4.47 10.75 -3.44
C PHE A 84 -5.57 10.64 -2.38
N ASN A 85 -6.75 10.13 -2.76
CA ASN A 85 -7.78 9.80 -1.77
C ASN A 85 -7.33 8.69 -0.80
N CYS A 86 -6.58 7.69 -1.28
CA CYS A 86 -5.97 6.67 -0.41
C CYS A 86 -4.92 7.28 0.53
N TYR A 87 -4.09 8.22 0.05
CA TYR A 87 -3.13 8.94 0.90
C TYR A 87 -3.84 9.74 2.00
N LYS A 88 -4.87 10.53 1.65
CA LYS A 88 -5.66 11.31 2.61
C LYS A 88 -6.42 10.45 3.62
N LYS A 89 -6.84 9.25 3.22
CA LYS A 89 -7.46 8.26 4.11
C LYS A 89 -6.45 7.45 4.92
N GLN A 90 -5.18 7.77 4.80
CA GLN A 90 -4.09 7.10 5.50
C GLN A 90 -4.09 5.58 5.30
N ASN A 91 -4.39 5.15 4.07
CA ASN A 91 -4.33 3.73 3.75
C ASN A 91 -2.87 3.30 3.61
N ILE A 92 -2.36 2.57 4.61
CA ILE A 92 -0.95 2.20 4.72
C ILE A 92 -0.45 1.38 3.53
N ASN A 93 -1.32 0.57 2.87
CA ASN A 93 -0.95 -0.17 1.67
C ASN A 93 -0.71 0.73 0.44
N PHE A 94 -1.10 1.99 0.49
CA PHE A 94 -0.85 2.98 -0.56
C PHE A 94 0.24 3.96 -0.14
N ILE A 95 0.28 4.38 1.11
CA ILE A 95 1.34 5.25 1.64
C ILE A 95 2.72 4.60 1.45
N GLU A 96 2.83 3.28 1.55
CA GLU A 96 4.08 2.55 1.32
C GLU A 96 4.74 2.85 -0.03
N THR A 97 3.97 3.25 -1.06
CA THR A 97 4.51 3.62 -2.37
C THR A 97 5.38 4.87 -2.33
N LEU A 98 5.19 5.73 -1.35
CA LEU A 98 6.00 6.93 -1.14
C LEU A 98 7.34 6.63 -0.44
N PHE A 99 7.51 5.41 0.09
CA PHE A 99 8.68 5.00 0.87
C PHE A 99 9.41 3.79 0.27
N THR A 100 9.00 3.32 -0.90
CA THR A 100 9.69 2.22 -1.59
C THR A 100 11.00 2.68 -2.21
N ASN A 101 12.02 1.80 -2.17
CA ASN A 101 13.29 2.02 -2.86
C ASN A 101 13.25 1.61 -4.35
N TYR A 102 12.17 0.97 -4.80
CA TYR A 102 12.04 0.44 -6.14
C TYR A 102 10.86 1.08 -6.85
N TYR A 103 11.15 2.09 -7.66
CA TYR A 103 10.14 2.80 -8.44
C TYR A 103 10.73 3.36 -9.74
N ILE A 104 9.86 3.71 -10.66
CA ILE A 104 10.17 4.49 -11.86
C ILE A 104 9.19 5.66 -11.88
N LEU A 105 9.71 6.88 -11.79
CA LEU A 105 8.96 8.11 -11.99
C LEU A 105 9.13 8.59 -13.42
N ASN A 106 8.04 9.02 -14.03
CA ASN A 106 8.12 9.68 -15.33
C ASN A 106 8.76 11.07 -15.14
N PRO A 107 9.84 11.39 -15.85
CA PRO A 107 10.56 12.67 -15.72
C PRO A 107 9.67 13.90 -15.87
N VAL A 108 8.57 13.79 -16.64
CA VAL A 108 7.61 14.88 -16.85
C VAL A 108 6.89 15.30 -15.57
N TYR A 109 6.74 14.36 -14.61
CA TYR A 109 6.03 14.57 -13.36
C TYR A 109 6.95 14.58 -12.13
N GLU A 110 8.24 14.31 -12.31
CA GLU A 110 9.19 14.11 -11.22
C GLU A 110 9.25 15.31 -10.26
N ASP A 111 9.40 16.53 -10.79
CA ASP A 111 9.47 17.75 -9.96
C ASP A 111 8.19 17.99 -9.14
N ILE A 112 7.04 17.48 -9.62
CA ILE A 112 5.75 17.66 -8.96
C ILE A 112 5.54 16.57 -7.90
N PHE A 113 5.94 15.32 -8.20
CA PHE A 113 5.65 14.17 -7.34
C PHE A 113 6.73 13.91 -6.28
N SER A 114 8.01 14.17 -6.59
CA SER A 114 9.14 13.87 -5.69
C SER A 114 9.05 14.52 -4.30
N PRO A 115 8.42 15.70 -4.09
CA PRO A 115 8.22 16.24 -2.74
C PRO A 115 7.38 15.37 -1.81
N LEU A 116 6.64 14.38 -2.34
CA LEU A 116 5.90 13.41 -1.55
C LEU A 116 6.77 12.22 -1.14
N MET A 117 7.82 11.91 -1.91
CA MET A 117 8.67 10.74 -1.66
C MET A 117 9.46 10.91 -0.35
N ASN A 118 9.43 9.87 0.49
CA ASN A 118 10.08 9.83 1.81
C ASN A 118 9.69 10.98 2.76
N ASN A 119 8.52 11.60 2.55
CA ASN A 119 8.03 12.67 3.40
C ASN A 119 7.32 12.09 4.64
N GLU A 120 8.03 12.01 5.76
CA GLU A 120 7.55 11.45 7.03
C GLU A 120 6.33 12.17 7.63
N ASN A 121 5.99 13.36 7.16
CA ASN A 121 4.78 14.04 7.60
C ASN A 121 3.50 13.43 6.97
N ILE A 122 3.61 12.75 5.82
CA ILE A 122 2.45 12.18 5.13
C ILE A 122 1.82 11.02 5.93
N PRO A 123 2.56 9.99 6.39
CA PRO A 123 1.98 8.93 7.21
C PRO A 123 1.52 9.41 8.59
N ARG A 124 1.95 10.62 9.01
CA ARG A 124 1.55 11.28 10.25
C ARG A 124 0.48 12.37 10.05
N TYR A 125 -0.01 12.52 8.82
CA TYR A 125 -1.01 13.54 8.47
C TYR A 125 -2.29 13.46 9.32
N ASP A 126 -2.78 12.25 9.53
CA ASP A 126 -3.97 11.92 10.31
C ASP A 126 -3.71 10.60 11.04
N GLU A 127 -3.04 10.68 12.20
CA GLU A 127 -2.65 9.49 12.96
C GLU A 127 -3.85 8.66 13.43
N GLU A 128 -4.99 9.33 13.69
CA GLU A 128 -6.22 8.66 14.05
C GLU A 128 -6.71 7.78 12.90
N ALA A 129 -6.75 8.32 11.68
CA ALA A 129 -7.13 7.57 10.48
C ALA A 129 -6.16 6.43 10.18
N THR A 130 -4.83 6.65 10.35
CA THR A 130 -3.82 5.60 10.19
C THR A 130 -4.08 4.43 11.13
N LEU A 131 -4.29 4.70 12.40
CA LEU A 131 -4.49 3.66 13.41
C LEU A 131 -5.85 2.97 13.26
N TYR A 132 -6.90 3.68 12.86
CA TYR A 132 -8.17 3.03 12.47
C TYR A 132 -8.01 2.15 11.22
N CYS A 133 -7.23 2.57 10.24
CA CYS A 133 -6.91 1.73 9.08
C CYS A 133 -6.25 0.42 9.51
N VAL A 134 -5.24 0.50 10.38
CA VAL A 134 -4.54 -0.69 10.93
C VAL A 134 -5.51 -1.61 11.66
N LYS A 135 -6.37 -1.07 12.56
CA LYS A 135 -7.41 -1.87 13.26
C LYS A 135 -8.32 -2.59 12.28
N GLY A 136 -8.84 -1.86 11.28
CA GLY A 136 -9.74 -2.42 10.26
C GLY A 136 -9.07 -3.51 9.41
N MET A 137 -7.78 -3.34 9.11
CA MET A 137 -7.00 -4.34 8.38
C MET A 137 -6.76 -5.60 9.23
N ILE A 138 -6.42 -5.47 10.50
CA ILE A 138 -6.27 -6.60 11.44
C ILE A 138 -7.59 -7.37 11.52
N GLU A 139 -8.69 -6.69 11.77
CA GLU A 139 -10.01 -7.29 11.86
C GLU A 139 -10.41 -8.02 10.56
N THR A 140 -10.15 -7.40 9.41
CA THR A 140 -10.44 -8.01 8.11
C THR A 140 -9.61 -9.26 7.88
N ASN A 141 -8.32 -9.25 8.21
CA ASN A 141 -7.47 -10.43 8.10
C ASN A 141 -7.90 -11.54 9.09
N TYR A 142 -8.30 -11.18 10.30
CA TYR A 142 -8.82 -12.14 11.29
C TYR A 142 -10.08 -12.86 10.79
N ARG A 143 -11.05 -12.12 10.26
CA ARG A 143 -12.26 -12.70 9.65
C ARG A 143 -11.96 -13.62 8.46
N GLN A 144 -10.86 -13.36 7.75
CA GLN A 144 -10.44 -14.14 6.59
C GLN A 144 -9.45 -15.26 6.94
N LEU A 145 -9.07 -15.42 8.21
CA LEU A 145 -8.10 -16.42 8.65
C LEU A 145 -8.57 -17.85 8.35
N ALA A 146 -9.86 -18.15 8.53
CA ALA A 146 -10.47 -19.43 8.19
C ALA A 146 -10.58 -19.69 6.66
N GLY A 147 -10.21 -18.72 5.82
CA GLY A 147 -10.25 -18.85 4.37
C GLY A 147 -11.65 -18.83 3.74
N THR A 148 -12.68 -18.43 4.47
CA THR A 148 -14.10 -18.46 4.02
C THR A 148 -14.39 -17.61 2.76
N ARG A 149 -13.46 -16.75 2.33
CA ARG A 149 -13.56 -15.91 1.13
C ARG A 149 -12.24 -15.85 0.39
N THR A 150 -11.45 -16.91 0.43
CA THR A 150 -10.16 -16.94 -0.26
C THR A 150 -10.33 -17.19 -1.76
N GLN A 151 -9.50 -16.52 -2.57
CA GLN A 151 -9.35 -16.84 -4.00
C GLN A 151 -8.41 -18.04 -4.23
N ARG A 152 -7.79 -18.56 -3.16
CA ARG A 152 -6.84 -19.67 -3.19
C ARG A 152 -7.26 -20.74 -2.16
N PRO A 153 -8.32 -21.52 -2.44
CA PRO A 153 -8.81 -22.54 -1.50
C PRO A 153 -7.78 -23.63 -1.21
N GLU A 154 -6.91 -23.93 -2.16
CA GLU A 154 -5.83 -24.92 -2.02
C GLU A 154 -4.87 -24.61 -0.86
N ILE A 155 -4.67 -23.32 -0.53
CA ILE A 155 -3.83 -22.93 0.60
C ILE A 155 -4.51 -23.33 1.91
N VAL A 156 -5.81 -23.10 2.01
CA VAL A 156 -6.58 -23.43 3.22
C VAL A 156 -6.73 -24.95 3.38
N GLU A 157 -6.89 -25.68 2.30
CA GLU A 157 -6.90 -27.15 2.30
C GLU A 157 -5.55 -27.71 2.82
N LYS A 158 -4.45 -27.12 2.40
CA LYS A 158 -3.09 -27.52 2.83
C LYS A 158 -2.81 -27.19 4.29
N PHE A 159 -3.14 -25.98 4.72
CA PHE A 159 -2.75 -25.45 6.04
C PHE A 159 -3.83 -25.57 7.10
N GLY A 160 -5.12 -25.66 6.74
CA GLY A 160 -6.27 -25.56 7.63
C GLY A 160 -6.65 -24.12 7.98
N TYR A 161 -5.88 -23.14 7.51
CA TYR A 161 -6.09 -21.69 7.68
C TYR A 161 -5.33 -20.96 6.58
N ASN A 162 -5.47 -19.62 6.50
CA ASN A 162 -4.70 -18.82 5.55
C ASN A 162 -3.46 -18.21 6.24
N PRO A 163 -2.23 -18.74 6.01
CA PRO A 163 -1.02 -18.28 6.68
C PRO A 163 -0.66 -16.84 6.35
N LYS A 164 -0.96 -16.33 5.13
CA LYS A 164 -0.76 -14.93 4.76
C LYS A 164 -1.64 -13.99 5.63
N LYS A 165 -2.83 -14.45 6.05
CA LYS A 165 -3.70 -13.65 6.91
C LYS A 165 -3.19 -13.59 8.35
N LEU A 166 -2.68 -14.72 8.87
CA LEU A 166 -2.01 -14.75 10.18
C LEU A 166 -0.80 -13.81 10.17
N ASP A 167 0.08 -13.96 9.18
CA ASP A 167 1.25 -13.12 9.00
C ASP A 167 0.90 -11.62 8.99
N ASN A 168 -0.11 -11.23 8.21
CA ASN A 168 -0.57 -9.84 8.15
C ASN A 168 -1.08 -9.31 9.50
N ILE A 169 -1.79 -10.13 10.30
CA ILE A 169 -2.26 -9.71 11.62
C ILE A 169 -1.09 -9.42 12.55
N LEU A 170 -0.09 -10.31 12.59
CA LEU A 170 1.09 -10.17 13.41
C LEU A 170 1.91 -8.94 13.00
N ARG A 171 2.18 -8.77 11.71
CA ARG A 171 2.91 -7.63 11.15
C ARG A 171 2.21 -6.29 11.40
N LEU A 172 0.89 -6.25 11.28
CA LEU A 172 0.12 -5.03 11.56
C LEU A 172 0.12 -4.66 13.06
N GLN A 173 0.22 -5.63 13.94
CA GLN A 173 0.42 -5.37 15.37
C GLN A 173 1.82 -4.78 15.62
N GLU A 174 2.87 -5.29 14.95
CA GLU A 174 4.23 -4.71 15.01
C GLU A 174 4.23 -3.28 14.46
N PHE A 175 3.55 -3.05 13.32
CA PHE A 175 3.38 -1.72 12.75
C PHE A 175 2.75 -0.74 13.76
N ALA A 176 1.64 -1.12 14.40
CA ALA A 176 0.96 -0.27 15.38
C ALA A 176 1.90 0.10 16.55
N GLN A 177 2.68 -0.86 17.04
CA GLN A 177 3.63 -0.66 18.12
C GLN A 177 4.73 0.33 17.71
N SER A 178 5.38 0.14 16.56
CA SER A 178 6.45 1.00 16.06
C SER A 178 5.93 2.41 15.76
N TYR A 179 4.75 2.50 15.12
CA TYR A 179 4.13 3.76 14.75
C TYR A 179 3.78 4.61 15.97
N ILE A 180 3.16 4.03 17.00
CA ILE A 180 2.81 4.70 18.26
C ILE A 180 4.08 5.16 19.02
N ASN A 181 5.16 4.39 18.93
CA ASN A 181 6.45 4.75 19.52
C ASN A 181 7.21 5.84 18.73
N GLY A 182 6.65 6.35 17.65
CA GLY A 182 7.24 7.44 16.87
C GLY A 182 8.33 7.02 15.87
N ALA A 183 8.45 5.73 15.57
CA ALA A 183 9.42 5.26 14.58
C ALA A 183 9.15 5.86 13.18
N PRO A 184 10.20 6.09 12.35
CA PRO A 184 10.06 6.43 10.95
C PRO A 184 9.17 5.43 10.21
N TYR A 185 8.43 5.89 9.19
CA TYR A 185 7.45 5.04 8.51
C TYR A 185 8.07 3.78 7.89
N LEU A 186 9.25 3.92 7.30
CA LEU A 186 9.96 2.79 6.71
C LEU A 186 10.26 1.70 7.75
N GLU A 187 10.61 2.09 8.98
CA GLU A 187 10.80 1.15 10.09
C GLU A 187 9.48 0.53 10.55
N CYS A 188 8.37 1.29 10.49
CA CYS A 188 7.05 0.76 10.85
C CYS A 188 6.58 -0.33 9.88
N ILE A 189 6.85 -0.21 8.56
CA ILE A 189 6.44 -1.20 7.57
C ILE A 189 7.37 -2.41 7.51
N HIS A 190 8.66 -2.26 7.88
CA HIS A 190 9.58 -3.38 7.98
C HIS A 190 9.20 -4.28 9.18
N SER A 191 9.21 -5.58 8.95
CA SER A 191 8.99 -6.52 10.05
C SER A 191 10.17 -6.51 11.02
N ILE A 192 9.85 -6.50 12.32
CA ILE A 192 10.83 -6.61 13.41
C ILE A 192 11.45 -8.01 13.43
N TYR A 193 10.67 -9.03 13.07
CA TYR A 193 11.08 -10.44 13.09
C TYR A 193 10.91 -11.12 11.72
N PRO A 194 11.67 -10.73 10.69
CA PRO A 194 11.44 -11.17 9.31
C PRO A 194 11.50 -12.70 9.14
N GLU A 195 12.41 -13.39 9.79
CA GLU A 195 12.51 -14.84 9.69
C GLU A 195 11.33 -15.56 10.35
N TYR A 196 10.79 -15.02 11.44
CA TYR A 196 9.57 -15.54 12.05
C TYR A 196 8.37 -15.41 11.10
N HIS A 197 8.19 -14.25 10.46
CA HIS A 197 7.14 -14.00 9.51
C HIS A 197 7.26 -14.87 8.24
N LYS A 198 8.46 -15.06 7.72
CA LYS A 198 8.72 -16.01 6.62
C LYS A 198 8.34 -17.44 7.01
N LYS A 199 8.67 -17.85 8.23
CA LYS A 199 8.31 -19.15 8.76
C LYS A 199 6.80 -19.33 8.86
N ILE A 200 6.07 -18.35 9.43
CA ILE A 200 4.60 -18.35 9.52
C ILE A 200 3.94 -18.52 8.13
N LYS A 201 4.48 -17.91 7.09
CA LYS A 201 3.94 -18.02 5.74
C LYS A 201 4.21 -19.37 5.06
N ARG A 202 5.26 -20.06 5.43
CA ARG A 202 5.74 -21.25 4.72
C ARG A 202 5.45 -22.56 5.44
N GLU A 203 5.51 -22.55 6.75
CA GLU A 203 5.38 -23.74 7.59
C GLU A 203 3.97 -23.83 8.16
N LYS A 204 3.42 -25.04 8.15
CA LYS A 204 2.11 -25.30 8.76
C LYS A 204 2.26 -25.34 10.30
N ILE A 205 1.38 -24.63 10.98
CA ILE A 205 1.18 -24.78 12.42
C ILE A 205 0.09 -25.86 12.58
N ASP A 206 0.45 -27.03 13.08
CA ASP A 206 -0.48 -28.16 13.19
C ASP A 206 -1.57 -27.93 14.23
N ASP A 207 -1.25 -27.21 15.31
CA ASP A 207 -2.24 -26.81 16.31
C ASP A 207 -3.03 -25.58 15.82
N ILE A 208 -4.20 -25.85 15.26
CA ILE A 208 -5.10 -24.79 14.77
C ILE A 208 -5.55 -23.85 15.88
N LYS A 209 -5.66 -24.33 17.14
CA LYS A 209 -5.99 -23.49 18.27
C LYS A 209 -4.89 -22.45 18.51
N LEU A 210 -3.63 -22.86 18.44
CA LEU A 210 -2.49 -21.94 18.56
C LEU A 210 -2.52 -20.85 17.49
N VAL A 211 -2.95 -21.17 16.25
CA VAL A 211 -3.11 -20.17 15.17
C VAL A 211 -4.09 -19.08 15.55
N TYR A 212 -5.28 -19.47 16.06
CA TYR A 212 -6.31 -18.51 16.48
C TYR A 212 -5.89 -17.75 17.74
N ASP A 213 -5.25 -18.41 18.71
CA ASP A 213 -4.73 -17.78 19.93
C ASP A 213 -3.67 -16.71 19.61
N LEU A 214 -2.79 -16.97 18.64
CA LEU A 214 -1.79 -15.98 18.17
C LEU A 214 -2.46 -14.78 17.50
N ALA A 215 -3.41 -15.04 16.61
CA ALA A 215 -4.14 -13.99 15.89
C ALA A 215 -4.96 -13.10 16.83
N GLU A 216 -5.69 -13.71 17.76
CA GLU A 216 -6.51 -13.02 18.77
C GLU A 216 -5.63 -12.18 19.70
N LYS A 217 -4.53 -12.73 20.17
CA LYS A 217 -3.56 -12.05 21.04
C LYS A 217 -2.98 -10.80 20.36
N ALA A 218 -2.60 -10.92 19.10
CA ALA A 218 -2.08 -9.80 18.32
C ALA A 218 -3.16 -8.72 18.10
N GLN A 219 -4.40 -9.13 17.78
CA GLN A 219 -5.53 -8.22 17.62
C GLN A 219 -5.86 -7.47 18.93
N LEU A 220 -5.94 -8.19 20.05
CA LEU A 220 -6.21 -7.58 21.37
C LEU A 220 -5.10 -6.60 21.77
N SER A 221 -3.83 -7.01 21.59
CA SER A 221 -2.67 -6.16 21.87
C SER A 221 -2.70 -4.88 21.05
N ALA A 222 -2.90 -4.97 19.73
CA ALA A 222 -2.99 -3.81 18.84
C ALA A 222 -4.15 -2.88 19.25
N ASN A 223 -5.34 -3.46 19.53
CA ASN A 223 -6.50 -2.69 19.96
C ASN A 223 -6.25 -1.94 21.28
N GLN A 224 -5.61 -2.59 22.25
CA GLN A 224 -5.29 -1.97 23.54
C GLN A 224 -4.28 -0.84 23.39
N LEU A 225 -3.21 -1.04 22.62
CA LEU A 225 -2.21 -0.03 22.32
C LEU A 225 -2.85 1.20 21.67
N ILE A 226 -3.65 1.00 20.63
CA ILE A 226 -4.28 2.09 19.87
C ILE A 226 -5.30 2.83 20.74
N ASN A 227 -6.11 2.12 21.52
CA ASN A 227 -7.09 2.76 22.42
C ASN A 227 -6.40 3.60 23.52
N ASN A 228 -5.30 3.10 24.10
CA ASN A 228 -4.51 3.84 25.07
C ASN A 228 -3.88 5.09 24.44
N TYR A 229 -3.39 4.98 23.21
CA TYR A 229 -2.85 6.12 22.47
C TYR A 229 -3.92 7.20 22.24
N PHE A 230 -5.11 6.83 21.78
CA PHE A 230 -6.22 7.77 21.60
C PHE A 230 -6.66 8.44 22.93
N ALA A 231 -6.65 7.69 24.03
CA ALA A 231 -7.01 8.23 25.34
C ALA A 231 -6.00 9.25 25.88
N SER A 232 -4.72 9.13 25.49
CA SER A 232 -3.62 9.94 26.01
C SER A 232 -3.19 11.09 25.08
N HIS A 233 -3.63 11.11 23.82
CA HIS A 233 -3.20 12.07 22.82
C HIS A 233 -4.41 12.78 22.18
N LYS A 234 -4.31 14.10 22.06
CA LYS A 234 -5.24 14.89 21.26
C LYS A 234 -4.74 14.93 19.82
N LEU A 235 -5.31 14.08 18.98
CA LEU A 235 -4.92 13.98 17.59
C LEU A 235 -5.59 15.06 16.75
N THR A 236 -4.84 15.62 15.81
CA THR A 236 -5.33 16.63 14.87
C THR A 236 -4.70 16.40 13.50
N LYS A 237 -5.46 16.66 12.45
CA LYS A 237 -4.94 16.57 11.08
C LYS A 237 -3.92 17.67 10.79
N ASN A 238 -2.84 17.31 10.13
CA ASN A 238 -1.85 18.27 9.67
C ASN A 238 -2.34 18.95 8.37
N LYS A 239 -2.84 20.17 8.50
CA LYS A 239 -3.39 20.93 7.37
C LYS A 239 -2.37 21.31 6.30
N GLU A 240 -1.09 21.41 6.65
CA GLU A 240 -0.04 21.69 5.68
C GLU A 240 0.18 20.50 4.76
N VAL A 241 0.13 19.29 5.31
CA VAL A 241 0.20 18.05 4.51
C VAL A 241 -1.05 17.89 3.65
N GLU A 242 -2.24 18.20 4.18
CA GLU A 242 -3.48 18.19 3.39
C GLU A 242 -3.36 19.10 2.17
N LYS A 243 -2.89 20.32 2.38
CA LYS A 243 -2.64 21.30 1.32
C LYS A 243 -1.59 20.81 0.32
N LEU A 244 -0.48 20.22 0.82
CA LEU A 244 0.55 19.64 -0.05
C LEU A 244 -0.04 18.56 -0.97
N LEU A 245 -0.84 17.65 -0.42
CA LEU A 245 -1.49 16.59 -1.20
C LEU A 245 -2.47 17.18 -2.24
N ASP A 246 -3.29 18.16 -1.86
CA ASP A 246 -4.23 18.82 -2.77
C ASP A 246 -3.52 19.54 -3.91
N GLU A 247 -2.52 20.33 -3.60
CA GLU A 247 -1.74 21.08 -4.59
C GLU A 247 -0.98 20.16 -5.54
N THR A 248 -0.39 19.08 -5.01
CA THR A 248 0.34 18.11 -5.84
C THR A 248 -0.63 17.39 -6.78
N GLN A 249 -1.76 16.91 -6.29
CA GLN A 249 -2.79 16.28 -7.14
C GLN A 249 -3.26 17.23 -8.24
N TYR A 250 -3.53 18.49 -7.90
CA TYR A 250 -3.93 19.51 -8.88
C TYR A 250 -2.87 19.73 -9.95
N LYS A 251 -1.59 19.91 -9.54
CA LYS A 251 -0.48 20.14 -10.46
C LYS A 251 -0.26 18.96 -11.41
N LEU A 252 -0.37 17.72 -10.92
CA LEU A 252 -0.22 16.51 -11.74
C LEU A 252 -1.33 16.43 -12.81
N ILE A 253 -2.58 16.67 -12.43
CA ILE A 253 -3.70 16.65 -13.37
C ILE A 253 -3.56 17.79 -14.37
N LYS A 254 -3.27 19.02 -13.92
CA LYS A 254 -3.05 20.16 -14.77
C LYS A 254 -1.97 19.89 -15.81
N LYS A 255 -0.79 19.39 -15.37
CA LYS A 255 0.32 19.04 -16.25
C LYS A 255 -0.08 18.02 -17.32
N SER A 256 -0.82 16.98 -16.93
CA SER A 256 -1.30 15.97 -17.86
C SER A 256 -2.24 16.55 -18.93
N LEU A 257 -3.15 17.45 -18.54
CA LEU A 257 -4.07 18.09 -19.47
C LEU A 257 -3.35 19.08 -20.40
N GLU A 258 -2.34 19.80 -19.91
CA GLU A 258 -1.48 20.64 -20.74
C GLU A 258 -0.74 19.82 -21.83
N LEU A 259 -0.30 18.60 -21.50
CA LEU A 259 0.31 17.68 -22.46
C LEU A 259 -0.70 17.15 -23.52
N GLU A 260 -2.00 17.21 -23.23
CA GLU A 260 -3.08 16.95 -24.20
C GLU A 260 -3.47 18.18 -25.03
N GLY A 261 -2.80 19.33 -24.83
CA GLY A 261 -3.09 20.57 -25.53
C GLY A 261 -4.19 21.43 -24.88
N VAL A 262 -4.58 21.13 -23.63
CA VAL A 262 -5.51 21.99 -22.88
C VAL A 262 -4.77 23.22 -22.37
N ASN A 263 -5.27 24.41 -22.76
CA ASN A 263 -4.72 25.68 -22.27
C ASN A 263 -5.50 26.15 -21.04
N PHE A 264 -4.81 26.36 -19.93
CA PHE A 264 -5.36 26.99 -18.73
C PHE A 264 -5.07 28.49 -18.80
N ILE A 265 -6.11 29.30 -18.85
CA ILE A 265 -6.05 30.77 -18.86
C ILE A 265 -5.86 31.29 -17.44
#